data_a3b32677d64fc8d350b030c861c0049c
#
_entry.id   a3b32677d64fc8d350b030c861c0049c
#
_cell.length_a   1.000
_cell.length_b   1.000
_cell.length_c   1.000
_cell.angle_alpha   90.00
_cell.angle_beta   90.00
_cell.angle_gamma   90.00
#
_symmetry.space_group_name_H-M   'P 1'
#
loop_
_entity.id
_entity.type
_entity.pdbx_description
1 polymer ?
#
loop_
_entity_poly.entity_id
_entity_poly.type
_entity_poly.pdbx_seq_one_letter_code
_entity_poly.pdbx_strand_id
1 'polypeptide(L)'
;LDMEAAKGKISDVMLDRLYLDASRIEAMATGIREVVALPDPIGEVLETNQLENGLVITKKRVAMGVIGIIYESRPNVTSDAAALALKSGNAVVLRSGKDAYQTAHAIVTALKKGLETTTIHPDVIQLVEDTSRESSYAMMKAKGYLDLLIPRGGAGLINAVVENAIVPVIETGTGIVHVYVDKDEIGRASCRERVS
;
A
#
# COMPACT_ATOMS: atom_id res chain seq x y z
N LEU A 1 -6.91 6.76 19.91
CA LEU A 1 -7.55 5.45 20.16
C LEU A 1 -6.57 4.31 19.93
N ASP A 2 -6.05 4.09 18.70
CA ASP A 2 -5.13 2.98 18.39
C ASP A 2 -3.87 3.03 19.25
N MET A 3 -3.22 4.19 19.38
CA MET A 3 -2.03 4.35 20.22
C MET A 3 -2.26 4.01 21.69
N GLU A 4 -3.38 4.43 22.26
CA GLU A 4 -3.72 4.11 23.66
C GLU A 4 -3.98 2.62 23.84
N ALA A 5 -4.67 1.99 22.89
CA ALA A 5 -4.94 0.56 22.92
C ALA A 5 -3.68 -0.29 22.73
N ALA A 6 -2.69 0.20 22.00
CA ALA A 6 -1.43 -0.48 21.70
C ALA A 6 -0.33 -0.25 22.76
N LYS A 7 -0.46 0.79 23.59
CA LYS A 7 0.54 1.14 24.62
C LYS A 7 0.80 -0.02 25.57
N GLY A 8 2.06 -0.39 25.72
CA GLY A 8 2.48 -1.53 26.54
C GLY A 8 2.29 -2.91 25.91
N LYS A 9 1.73 -3.00 24.69
CA LYS A 9 1.55 -4.28 23.97
C LYS A 9 2.48 -4.44 22.77
N ILE A 10 2.99 -3.32 22.24
CA ILE A 10 3.91 -3.29 21.11
C ILE A 10 5.15 -2.47 21.49
N SER A 11 6.24 -2.60 20.72
CA SER A 11 7.48 -1.85 20.95
C SER A 11 7.29 -0.35 20.69
N ASP A 12 8.15 0.49 21.30
CA ASP A 12 8.11 1.95 21.12
C ASP A 12 8.29 2.35 19.64
N VAL A 13 9.10 1.60 18.88
CA VAL A 13 9.26 1.78 17.43
C VAL A 13 7.94 1.55 16.70
N MET A 14 7.16 0.56 17.11
CA MET A 14 5.84 0.29 16.52
C MET A 14 4.81 1.34 16.95
N LEU A 15 4.90 1.83 18.19
CA LEU A 15 4.07 2.94 18.67
C LEU A 15 4.34 4.23 17.87
N ASP A 16 5.60 4.58 17.62
CA ASP A 16 5.93 5.75 16.77
C ASP A 16 5.35 5.63 15.35
N ARG A 17 5.32 4.42 14.79
CA ARG A 17 4.69 4.17 13.47
C ARG A 17 3.19 4.41 13.45
N LEU A 18 2.50 4.21 14.58
CA LEU A 18 1.07 4.48 14.73
C LEU A 18 0.76 5.95 15.02
N TYR A 19 1.77 6.70 15.47
CA TYR A 19 1.58 8.09 15.87
C TYR A 19 1.21 8.96 14.67
N LEU A 20 0.12 9.70 14.79
CA LEU A 20 -0.31 10.71 13.84
C LEU A 20 -0.54 12.04 14.57
N ASP A 21 0.12 13.07 14.11
CA ASP A 21 -0.13 14.45 14.43
C ASP A 21 -0.53 15.25 13.19
N ALA A 22 -0.79 16.53 13.36
CA ALA A 22 -1.17 17.41 12.26
C ALA A 22 -0.09 17.45 11.15
N SER A 23 1.19 17.38 11.52
CA SER A 23 2.30 17.40 10.56
C SER A 23 2.33 16.12 9.71
N ARG A 24 2.19 14.95 10.36
CA ARG A 24 2.17 13.66 9.65
C ARG A 24 0.93 13.52 8.75
N ILE A 25 -0.23 14.04 9.20
CA ILE A 25 -1.45 14.08 8.39
C ILE A 25 -1.26 14.99 7.17
N GLU A 26 -0.65 16.17 7.32
CA GLU A 26 -0.35 17.05 6.19
C GLU A 26 0.67 16.43 5.23
N ALA A 27 1.66 15.70 5.75
CA ALA A 27 2.60 14.95 4.91
C ALA A 27 1.89 13.87 4.07
N MET A 28 0.90 13.15 4.65
CA MET A 28 0.07 12.19 3.92
C MET A 28 -0.75 12.89 2.83
N ALA A 29 -1.36 14.03 3.14
CA ALA A 29 -2.12 14.83 2.17
C ALA A 29 -1.22 15.34 1.03
N THR A 30 0.00 15.74 1.34
CA THR A 30 1.01 16.14 0.36
C THR A 30 1.38 14.98 -0.55
N GLY A 31 1.63 13.78 -0.01
CA GLY A 31 1.88 12.58 -0.80
C GLY A 31 0.74 12.25 -1.77
N ILE A 32 -0.52 12.41 -1.34
CA ILE A 32 -1.67 12.26 -2.24
C ILE A 32 -1.63 13.30 -3.37
N ARG A 33 -1.34 14.57 -3.08
CA ARG A 33 -1.23 15.63 -4.09
C ARG A 33 -0.10 15.35 -5.08
N GLU A 34 1.01 14.79 -4.63
CA GLU A 34 2.10 14.35 -5.51
C GLU A 34 1.64 13.24 -6.45
N VAL A 35 0.91 12.24 -5.95
CA VAL A 35 0.31 11.18 -6.78
C VAL A 35 -0.66 11.76 -7.81
N VAL A 36 -1.48 12.73 -7.42
CA VAL A 36 -2.40 13.43 -8.34
C VAL A 36 -1.64 14.11 -9.48
N ALA A 37 -0.48 14.72 -9.19
CA ALA A 37 0.35 15.42 -10.16
C ALA A 37 1.09 14.49 -11.14
N LEU A 38 1.17 13.19 -10.87
CA LEU A 38 1.77 12.21 -11.79
C LEU A 38 0.96 12.12 -13.09
N PRO A 39 1.60 11.82 -14.23
CA PRO A 39 0.90 11.49 -15.47
C PRO A 39 -0.13 10.36 -15.25
N ASP A 40 -1.22 10.40 -15.99
CA ASP A 40 -2.19 9.29 -15.98
C ASP A 40 -1.60 8.10 -16.74
N PRO A 41 -1.43 6.94 -16.10
CA PRO A 41 -0.87 5.77 -16.76
C PRO A 41 -1.89 5.05 -17.65
N ILE A 42 -3.19 5.30 -17.47
CA ILE A 42 -4.24 4.54 -18.16
C ILE A 42 -4.35 4.99 -19.62
N GLY A 43 -4.32 4.03 -20.51
CA GLY A 43 -4.41 4.29 -21.96
C GLY A 43 -3.09 4.70 -22.61
N GLU A 44 -1.99 4.85 -21.84
CA GLU A 44 -0.66 5.09 -22.39
C GLU A 44 -0.30 4.01 -23.42
N VAL A 45 0.05 4.44 -24.63
CA VAL A 45 0.50 3.57 -25.69
C VAL A 45 1.99 3.32 -25.53
N LEU A 46 2.38 2.08 -25.26
CA LEU A 46 3.78 1.68 -25.07
C LEU A 46 4.46 1.33 -26.39
N GLU A 47 3.67 0.75 -27.32
CA GLU A 47 4.19 0.24 -28.59
C GLU A 47 3.06 0.15 -29.60
N THR A 48 3.36 0.40 -30.87
CA THR A 48 2.44 0.16 -31.98
C THR A 48 3.21 -0.49 -33.14
N ASN A 49 2.77 -1.67 -33.55
CA ASN A 49 3.36 -2.44 -34.64
C ASN A 49 2.34 -2.62 -35.76
N GLN A 50 2.75 -2.28 -37.00
CA GLN A 50 1.96 -2.59 -38.17
C GLN A 50 2.56 -3.80 -38.89
N LEU A 51 1.74 -4.83 -39.10
CA LEU A 51 2.14 -6.04 -39.81
C LEU A 51 1.97 -5.84 -41.33
N GLU A 52 2.67 -6.66 -42.11
CA GLU A 52 2.61 -6.62 -43.58
C GLU A 52 1.20 -6.82 -44.16
N ASN A 53 0.33 -7.56 -43.44
CA ASN A 53 -1.07 -7.77 -43.81
C ASN A 53 -2.00 -6.59 -43.48
N GLY A 54 -1.42 -5.45 -42.97
CA GLY A 54 -2.15 -4.25 -42.59
C GLY A 54 -2.72 -4.24 -41.17
N LEU A 55 -2.57 -5.34 -40.40
CA LEU A 55 -3.00 -5.39 -39.00
C LEU A 55 -2.14 -4.45 -38.13
N VAL A 56 -2.80 -3.62 -37.31
CA VAL A 56 -2.14 -2.72 -36.34
C VAL A 56 -2.31 -3.29 -34.94
N ILE A 57 -1.22 -3.62 -34.29
CA ILE A 57 -1.18 -4.12 -32.91
C ILE A 57 -0.67 -2.99 -32.00
N THR A 58 -1.48 -2.60 -31.02
CA THR A 58 -1.12 -1.55 -30.07
C THR A 58 -1.09 -2.10 -28.66
N LYS A 59 0.05 -1.94 -27.96
CA LYS A 59 0.23 -2.28 -26.56
C LYS A 59 -0.09 -1.05 -25.69
N LYS A 60 -1.14 -1.16 -24.88
CA LYS A 60 -1.58 -0.06 -23.98
C LYS A 60 -1.55 -0.49 -22.52
N ARG A 61 -1.33 0.47 -21.63
CA ARG A 61 -1.52 0.28 -20.19
C ARG A 61 -3.01 0.28 -19.86
N VAL A 62 -3.43 -0.66 -19.02
CA VAL A 62 -4.80 -0.79 -18.52
C VAL A 62 -4.77 -1.00 -17.00
N ALA A 63 -5.89 -0.72 -16.33
CA ALA A 63 -6.06 -1.07 -14.92
C ALA A 63 -5.97 -2.59 -14.73
N MET A 64 -5.54 -3.01 -13.55
CA MET A 64 -5.52 -4.43 -13.15
C MET A 64 -6.90 -4.93 -12.72
N GLY A 65 -7.72 -4.05 -12.15
CA GLY A 65 -9.04 -4.37 -11.63
C GLY A 65 -9.17 -4.07 -10.15
N VAL A 66 -9.41 -5.08 -9.32
CA VAL A 66 -9.54 -4.97 -7.87
C VAL A 66 -8.26 -5.43 -7.18
N ILE A 67 -7.59 -4.52 -6.49
CA ILE A 67 -6.32 -4.79 -5.79
C ILE A 67 -6.59 -4.98 -4.30
N GLY A 68 -6.23 -6.15 -3.77
CA GLY A 68 -6.18 -6.39 -2.32
C GLY A 68 -4.83 -5.96 -1.75
N ILE A 69 -4.83 -5.23 -0.64
CA ILE A 69 -3.60 -4.83 0.06
C ILE A 69 -3.71 -5.22 1.53
N ILE A 70 -2.84 -6.16 1.95
CA ILE A 70 -2.73 -6.57 3.35
C ILE A 70 -1.50 -5.88 3.93
N TYR A 71 -1.68 -5.07 4.98
CA TYR A 71 -0.59 -4.31 5.57
C TYR A 71 -0.64 -4.28 7.10
N GLU A 72 0.52 -4.07 7.69
CA GLU A 72 0.69 -3.95 9.13
C GLU A 72 0.55 -2.49 9.60
N SER A 73 0.84 -2.22 10.85
CA SER A 73 0.65 -0.99 11.61
C SER A 73 1.33 0.27 11.03
N ARG A 74 0.85 0.72 9.87
CA ARG A 74 1.32 1.94 9.18
C ARG A 74 0.14 2.72 8.61
N PRO A 75 -0.35 3.75 9.30
CA PRO A 75 -1.51 4.54 8.86
C PRO A 75 -1.37 5.13 7.46
N ASN A 76 -0.18 5.65 7.11
CA ASN A 76 0.08 6.25 5.81
C ASN A 76 -0.09 5.28 4.63
N VAL A 77 0.11 3.97 4.85
CA VAL A 77 -0.12 2.98 3.79
C VAL A 77 -1.57 3.00 3.31
N THR A 78 -2.51 3.29 4.20
CA THR A 78 -3.94 3.39 3.85
C THR A 78 -4.19 4.46 2.79
N SER A 79 -3.64 5.67 3.00
CA SER A 79 -3.81 6.80 2.06
C SER A 79 -3.02 6.59 0.77
N ASP A 80 -1.77 6.15 0.89
CA ASP A 80 -0.86 5.97 -0.25
C ASP A 80 -1.40 4.88 -1.19
N ALA A 81 -1.81 3.74 -0.61
CA ALA A 81 -2.37 2.63 -1.36
C ALA A 81 -3.66 3.00 -2.09
N ALA A 82 -4.56 3.72 -1.42
CA ALA A 82 -5.81 4.18 -2.03
C ALA A 82 -5.54 5.18 -3.17
N ALA A 83 -4.66 6.16 -2.96
CA ALA A 83 -4.32 7.16 -3.97
C ALA A 83 -3.68 6.52 -5.21
N LEU A 84 -2.72 5.62 -5.03
CA LEU A 84 -2.04 4.92 -6.13
C LEU A 84 -2.99 3.99 -6.89
N ALA A 85 -3.84 3.24 -6.19
CA ALA A 85 -4.82 2.37 -6.82
C ALA A 85 -5.81 3.19 -7.69
N LEU A 86 -6.37 4.25 -7.15
CA LEU A 86 -7.29 5.13 -7.90
C LEU A 86 -6.59 5.80 -9.08
N LYS A 87 -5.38 6.35 -8.90
CA LYS A 87 -4.60 6.97 -9.98
C LYS A 87 -4.30 6.02 -11.13
N SER A 88 -4.15 4.73 -10.82
CA SER A 88 -3.95 3.68 -11.81
C SER A 88 -5.24 2.96 -12.25
N GLY A 89 -6.40 3.58 -11.98
CA GLY A 89 -7.71 3.11 -12.47
C GLY A 89 -8.24 1.85 -11.79
N ASN A 90 -7.72 1.49 -10.61
CA ASN A 90 -8.11 0.28 -9.89
C ASN A 90 -9.04 0.60 -8.71
N ALA A 91 -9.88 -0.37 -8.35
CA ALA A 91 -10.50 -0.42 -7.03
C ALA A 91 -9.54 -1.07 -6.03
N VAL A 92 -9.69 -0.76 -4.75
CA VAL A 92 -8.81 -1.27 -3.70
C VAL A 92 -9.59 -1.81 -2.51
N VAL A 93 -9.18 -2.98 -2.04
CA VAL A 93 -9.64 -3.59 -0.79
C VAL A 93 -8.47 -3.61 0.19
N LEU A 94 -8.58 -2.83 1.24
CA LEU A 94 -7.55 -2.60 2.25
C LEU A 94 -7.80 -3.51 3.46
N ARG A 95 -6.75 -4.13 3.98
CA ARG A 95 -6.79 -4.86 5.23
C ARG A 95 -5.63 -4.44 6.11
N SER A 96 -5.92 -3.62 7.13
CA SER A 96 -4.93 -3.12 8.09
C SER A 96 -4.68 -4.11 9.22
N GLY A 97 -3.53 -3.99 9.88
CA GLY A 97 -3.31 -4.66 11.16
C GLY A 97 -4.29 -4.17 12.23
N LYS A 98 -4.58 -5.04 13.21
CA LYS A 98 -5.51 -4.74 14.31
C LYS A 98 -5.16 -3.44 15.05
N ASP A 99 -3.86 -3.18 15.24
CA ASP A 99 -3.37 -2.05 16.03
C ASP A 99 -3.53 -0.70 15.32
N ALA A 100 -3.81 -0.68 14.00
CA ALA A 100 -3.99 0.51 13.19
C ALA A 100 -5.41 0.63 12.59
N TYR A 101 -6.33 -0.23 12.99
CA TYR A 101 -7.64 -0.33 12.34
C TYR A 101 -8.48 0.95 12.47
N GLN A 102 -8.56 1.53 13.66
CA GLN A 102 -9.38 2.75 13.88
C GLN A 102 -8.85 3.92 13.05
N THR A 103 -7.53 4.05 12.99
CA THR A 103 -6.88 5.07 12.16
C THR A 103 -7.11 4.81 10.67
N ALA A 104 -6.97 3.57 10.21
CA ALA A 104 -7.26 3.18 8.83
C ALA A 104 -8.72 3.46 8.47
N HIS A 105 -9.67 3.14 9.37
CA HIS A 105 -11.08 3.41 9.20
C HIS A 105 -11.38 4.91 9.05
N ALA A 106 -10.77 5.75 9.91
CA ALA A 106 -10.93 7.20 9.82
C ALA A 106 -10.39 7.76 8.49
N ILE A 107 -9.23 7.26 8.03
CA ILE A 107 -8.63 7.68 6.74
C ILE A 107 -9.55 7.26 5.57
N VAL A 108 -10.00 6.00 5.54
CA VAL A 108 -10.89 5.51 4.48
C VAL A 108 -12.21 6.28 4.46
N THR A 109 -12.77 6.58 5.63
CA THR A 109 -13.99 7.40 5.75
C THR A 109 -13.79 8.79 5.16
N ALA A 110 -12.65 9.43 5.46
CA ALA A 110 -12.33 10.75 4.90
C ALA A 110 -12.14 10.69 3.37
N LEU A 111 -11.47 9.66 2.85
CA LEU A 111 -11.29 9.46 1.41
C LEU A 111 -12.62 9.21 0.69
N LYS A 112 -13.48 8.33 1.23
CA LYS A 112 -14.82 8.07 0.68
C LYS A 112 -15.66 9.35 0.64
N LYS A 113 -15.64 10.14 1.72
CA LYS A 113 -16.33 11.44 1.75
C LYS A 113 -15.80 12.41 0.69
N GLY A 114 -14.51 12.40 0.41
CA GLY A 114 -13.93 13.17 -0.70
C GLY A 114 -14.44 12.71 -2.06
N LEU A 115 -14.60 11.39 -2.26
CA LEU A 115 -15.12 10.82 -3.51
C LEU A 115 -16.59 11.16 -3.77
N GLU A 116 -17.41 11.36 -2.73
CA GLU A 116 -18.84 11.76 -2.88
C GLU A 116 -19.02 13.06 -3.68
N THR A 117 -18.00 13.90 -3.75
CA THR A 117 -18.00 15.13 -4.54
C THR A 117 -17.59 14.92 -6.00
N THR A 118 -17.33 13.69 -6.41
CA THR A 118 -16.83 13.31 -7.73
C THR A 118 -17.80 12.36 -8.44
N THR A 119 -17.47 11.95 -9.67
CA THR A 119 -18.21 10.92 -10.41
C THR A 119 -17.77 9.49 -10.04
N ILE A 120 -16.75 9.34 -9.20
CA ILE A 120 -16.21 8.04 -8.78
C ILE A 120 -17.03 7.54 -7.59
N HIS A 121 -17.54 6.31 -7.68
CA HIS A 121 -18.31 5.72 -6.59
C HIS A 121 -17.41 5.48 -5.35
N PRO A 122 -17.82 5.86 -4.13
CA PRO A 122 -16.99 5.69 -2.92
C PRO A 122 -16.56 4.24 -2.63
N ASP A 123 -17.32 3.26 -3.13
CA ASP A 123 -17.02 1.84 -2.91
C ASP A 123 -15.79 1.31 -3.66
N VAL A 124 -15.16 2.13 -4.50
CA VAL A 124 -13.86 1.78 -5.09
C VAL A 124 -12.74 1.67 -4.04
N ILE A 125 -12.97 2.19 -2.82
CA ILE A 125 -12.09 2.00 -1.67
C ILE A 125 -12.87 1.22 -0.60
N GLN A 126 -12.42 0.02 -0.27
CA GLN A 126 -13.00 -0.79 0.79
C GLN A 126 -11.96 -1.08 1.88
N LEU A 127 -12.41 -1.13 3.14
CA LEU A 127 -11.62 -1.57 4.27
C LEU A 127 -12.27 -2.81 4.88
N VAL A 128 -11.51 -3.88 5.03
CA VAL A 128 -11.98 -5.10 5.71
C VAL A 128 -12.11 -4.80 7.20
N GLU A 129 -13.30 -4.99 7.75
CA GLU A 129 -13.61 -4.70 9.15
C GLU A 129 -13.03 -5.76 10.11
N ASP A 130 -13.02 -7.02 9.67
CA ASP A 130 -12.43 -8.09 10.44
C ASP A 130 -10.90 -8.03 10.40
N THR A 131 -10.30 -7.78 11.56
CA THR A 131 -8.84 -7.71 11.74
C THR A 131 -8.21 -9.03 12.18
N SER A 132 -8.97 -10.13 12.17
CA SER A 132 -8.47 -11.47 12.48
C SER A 132 -7.50 -11.98 11.39
N ARG A 133 -6.73 -13.02 11.70
CA ARG A 133 -5.88 -13.66 10.67
C ARG A 133 -6.70 -14.35 9.59
N GLU A 134 -7.88 -14.83 9.94
CA GLU A 134 -8.83 -15.47 9.04
C GLU A 134 -9.22 -14.55 7.89
N SER A 135 -9.42 -13.25 8.14
CA SER A 135 -9.73 -12.28 7.09
C SER A 135 -8.60 -12.12 6.09
N SER A 136 -7.33 -12.19 6.53
CA SER A 136 -6.18 -12.19 5.62
C SER A 136 -6.15 -13.44 4.75
N TYR A 137 -6.40 -14.62 5.33
CA TYR A 137 -6.49 -15.86 4.57
C TYR A 137 -7.68 -15.86 3.60
N ALA A 138 -8.80 -15.27 3.97
CA ALA A 138 -9.95 -15.10 3.08
C ALA A 138 -9.57 -14.25 1.86
N MET A 139 -8.85 -13.14 2.05
CA MET A 139 -8.35 -12.32 0.94
C MET A 139 -7.36 -13.08 0.04
N MET A 140 -6.45 -13.88 0.63
CA MET A 140 -5.51 -14.72 -0.14
C MET A 140 -6.24 -15.73 -1.05
N LYS A 141 -7.45 -16.14 -0.66
CA LYS A 141 -8.29 -17.11 -1.39
C LYS A 141 -9.38 -16.46 -2.24
N ALA A 142 -9.50 -15.15 -2.27
CA ALA A 142 -10.55 -14.40 -2.95
C ALA A 142 -10.38 -14.30 -4.48
N LYS A 143 -9.97 -15.40 -5.14
CA LYS A 143 -9.84 -15.48 -6.59
C LYS A 143 -11.21 -15.26 -7.25
N GLY A 144 -11.26 -14.35 -8.24
CA GLY A 144 -12.49 -13.95 -8.90
C GLY A 144 -13.16 -12.72 -8.27
N TYR A 145 -12.70 -12.30 -7.08
CA TYR A 145 -13.06 -11.04 -6.44
C TYR A 145 -11.89 -10.06 -6.40
N LEU A 146 -10.67 -10.58 -6.24
CA LEU A 146 -9.43 -9.82 -6.31
C LEU A 146 -8.63 -10.28 -7.53
N ASP A 147 -8.11 -9.32 -8.29
CA ASP A 147 -7.25 -9.54 -9.44
C ASP A 147 -5.78 -9.59 -9.06
N LEU A 148 -5.42 -8.89 -7.98
CA LEU A 148 -4.06 -8.80 -7.47
C LEU A 148 -4.06 -8.65 -5.95
N LEU A 149 -3.05 -9.25 -5.28
CA LEU A 149 -2.81 -9.09 -3.86
C LEU A 149 -1.40 -8.56 -3.61
N ILE A 150 -1.28 -7.53 -2.76
CA ILE A 150 -0.01 -6.89 -2.40
C ILE A 150 0.16 -6.96 -0.87
N PRO A 151 1.07 -7.81 -0.36
CA PRO A 151 1.43 -7.79 1.05
C PRO A 151 2.41 -6.64 1.34
N ARG A 152 2.20 -5.92 2.44
CA ARG A 152 3.04 -4.82 2.90
C ARG A 152 3.33 -4.92 4.40
N GLY A 153 4.41 -5.57 4.78
CA GLY A 153 4.76 -5.80 6.18
C GLY A 153 6.09 -6.51 6.35
N GLY A 154 6.25 -7.18 7.48
CA GLY A 154 7.43 -7.99 7.76
C GLY A 154 7.49 -9.27 6.94
N ALA A 155 8.66 -9.92 6.92
CA ALA A 155 8.89 -11.16 6.18
C ALA A 155 7.85 -12.26 6.49
N GLY A 156 7.38 -12.35 7.75
CA GLY A 156 6.37 -13.32 8.13
C GLY A 156 5.03 -13.15 7.39
N LEU A 157 4.56 -11.91 7.21
CA LEU A 157 3.36 -11.63 6.43
C LEU A 157 3.58 -11.93 4.95
N ILE A 158 4.72 -11.48 4.40
CA ILE A 158 5.04 -11.68 2.98
C ILE A 158 5.09 -13.17 2.66
N ASN A 159 5.84 -13.95 3.43
CA ASN A 159 5.93 -15.40 3.25
C ASN A 159 4.58 -16.09 3.37
N ALA A 160 3.77 -15.73 4.37
CA ALA A 160 2.44 -16.29 4.54
C ALA A 160 1.53 -16.03 3.33
N VAL A 161 1.62 -14.84 2.73
CA VAL A 161 0.85 -14.51 1.53
C VAL A 161 1.36 -15.30 0.33
N VAL A 162 2.68 -15.34 0.10
CA VAL A 162 3.30 -16.05 -1.04
C VAL A 162 2.97 -17.55 -1.00
N GLU A 163 3.03 -18.16 0.19
CA GLU A 163 2.77 -19.59 0.35
C GLU A 163 1.28 -19.98 0.25
N ASN A 164 0.38 -19.07 0.63
CA ASN A 164 -1.04 -19.42 0.78
C ASN A 164 -1.98 -18.77 -0.24
N ALA A 165 -1.54 -17.73 -0.97
CA ALA A 165 -2.42 -17.04 -1.89
C ALA A 165 -2.66 -17.86 -3.16
N ILE A 166 -3.94 -17.84 -3.62
CA ILE A 166 -4.33 -18.30 -4.97
C ILE A 166 -4.68 -17.11 -5.88
N VAL A 167 -4.82 -15.92 -5.31
CA VAL A 167 -4.85 -14.65 -6.04
C VAL A 167 -3.41 -14.35 -6.48
N PRO A 168 -3.18 -13.80 -7.69
CA PRO A 168 -1.85 -13.33 -8.09
C PRO A 168 -1.26 -12.36 -7.07
N VAL A 169 0.05 -12.49 -6.77
CA VAL A 169 0.72 -11.68 -5.75
C VAL A 169 1.85 -10.87 -6.38
N ILE A 170 1.94 -9.60 -6.01
CA ILE A 170 3.16 -8.81 -6.20
C ILE A 170 3.73 -8.53 -4.81
N GLU A 171 4.91 -9.07 -4.54
CA GLU A 171 5.61 -8.88 -3.27
C GLU A 171 6.83 -7.96 -3.41
N THR A 172 7.20 -7.33 -2.31
CA THR A 172 8.51 -6.70 -2.16
C THR A 172 9.43 -7.69 -1.45
N GLY A 173 10.60 -7.99 -2.03
CA GLY A 173 11.61 -8.79 -1.34
C GLY A 173 12.05 -8.16 -0.01
N THR A 174 12.79 -8.93 0.80
CA THR A 174 13.40 -8.44 2.03
C THR A 174 14.42 -7.35 1.69
N GLY A 175 14.21 -6.14 2.21
CA GLY A 175 15.17 -5.05 2.06
C GLY A 175 16.48 -5.39 2.77
N ILE A 176 17.57 -5.41 2.03
CA ILE A 176 18.93 -5.53 2.59
C ILE A 176 19.55 -4.14 2.54
N VAL A 177 19.84 -3.58 3.71
CA VAL A 177 20.50 -2.29 3.82
C VAL A 177 22.01 -2.51 3.85
N HIS A 178 22.71 -1.90 2.90
CA HIS A 178 24.16 -1.87 2.88
C HIS A 178 24.63 -0.45 3.20
N VAL A 179 25.51 -0.32 4.18
CA VAL A 179 26.25 0.91 4.47
C VAL A 179 27.69 0.68 4.07
N TYR A 180 28.13 1.37 3.04
CA TYR A 180 29.56 1.38 2.67
C TYR A 180 30.24 2.57 3.37
N VAL A 181 31.26 2.27 4.14
CA VAL A 181 32.12 3.28 4.78
C VAL A 181 33.48 3.25 4.09
N ASP A 182 33.81 4.32 3.40
CA ASP A 182 35.13 4.45 2.75
C ASP A 182 36.23 4.55 3.80
N LYS A 183 37.42 4.05 3.45
CA LYS A 183 38.61 4.08 4.32
C LYS A 183 39.03 5.49 4.76
N ASP A 184 38.67 6.50 3.98
CA ASP A 184 39.01 7.89 4.22
C ASP A 184 37.92 8.65 5.01
N GLU A 185 36.80 7.98 5.35
CA GLU A 185 35.74 8.53 6.20
C GLU A 185 36.14 8.59 7.66
N ILE A 186 36.12 9.78 8.23
CA ILE A 186 36.41 10.01 9.65
C ILE A 186 35.11 9.84 10.46
N GLY A 187 34.83 8.64 10.87
CA GLY A 187 34.11 8.12 12.02
C GLY A 187 32.94 8.81 12.70
N ARG A 188 32.29 9.85 12.12
CA ARG A 188 31.12 10.47 12.76
C ARG A 188 29.77 9.88 12.34
N ALA A 189 29.68 9.27 11.19
CA ALA A 189 28.46 8.63 10.71
C ALA A 189 28.24 7.24 11.28
N SER A 190 29.28 6.45 11.47
CA SER A 190 29.22 5.06 11.92
C SER A 190 28.86 4.88 13.41
N CYS A 191 29.01 5.94 14.22
CA CYS A 191 28.70 5.86 15.66
C CYS A 191 27.24 6.09 16.04
N ARG A 192 26.38 6.52 15.09
CA ARG A 192 24.95 6.78 15.36
C ARG A 192 24.01 5.62 15.05
N GLU A 193 24.46 4.58 14.37
CA GLU A 193 23.62 3.44 13.99
C GLU A 193 24.03 2.12 14.67
N ARG A 194 24.50 2.17 15.91
CA ARG A 194 24.36 0.99 16.77
C ARG A 194 22.97 1.01 17.37
N VAL A 195 21.99 0.63 16.60
CA VAL A 195 20.69 0.23 17.13
C VAL A 195 20.66 -1.28 17.15
N SER A 196 20.72 -1.77 18.37
CA SER A 196 20.44 -3.14 18.80
C SER A 196 19.14 -3.70 18.25
#